data_5804bbfe46a7c602b77ce4e80ded3bff
#
_entry.id   5804bbfe46a7c602b77ce4e80ded3bff
#
_cell.length_a   1.000
_cell.length_b   1.000
_cell.length_c   1.000
_cell.angle_alpha   90.00
_cell.angle_beta   90.00
_cell.angle_gamma   90.00
#
_symmetry.space_group_name_H-M   'P 1'
#
loop_
_entity.id
_entity.type
_entity.pdbx_description
1 polymer ?
#
loop_
_entity_poly.entity_id
_entity_poly.type
_entity_poly.pdbx_seq_one_letter_code
_entity_poly.pdbx_strand_id
1 'polypeptide(L)'
;MAENWQTLAEDNYRATLLLRDRHCRSAVGRAYFAAYSRVAAMLAASGVQMPIGREGPSHARLPVLLETHLTQLGKRRWTAAGLVRKLYSMRLMADYQPSVVVSEGDVRNTLNMMMRAFHLLQEEP
;
A
#
# COMPACT_ATOMS: atom_id res chain seq x y z
N MET A 1 9.28 -9.92 10.26
CA MET A 1 10.27 -10.48 9.33
C MET A 1 9.93 -10.09 7.92
N ALA A 2 10.94 -9.92 7.06
CA ALA A 2 10.75 -9.40 5.71
C ALA A 2 9.81 -10.26 4.87
N GLU A 3 9.92 -11.59 4.97
CA GLU A 3 9.07 -12.51 4.23
C GLU A 3 7.60 -12.39 4.64
N ASN A 4 7.33 -12.04 5.89
CA ASN A 4 5.96 -11.86 6.36
C ASN A 4 5.31 -10.63 5.72
N TRP A 5 6.05 -9.54 5.58
CA TRP A 5 5.54 -8.35 4.91
C TRP A 5 5.22 -8.61 3.44
N GLN A 6 6.09 -9.35 2.75
CA GLN A 6 5.84 -9.67 1.33
C GLN A 6 4.63 -10.59 1.17
N THR A 7 4.48 -11.60 2.04
CA THR A 7 3.32 -12.47 2.04
C THR A 7 2.04 -11.67 2.29
N LEU A 8 2.07 -10.75 3.26
CA LEU A 8 0.94 -9.87 3.54
C LEU A 8 0.59 -9.00 2.33
N ALA A 9 1.60 -8.48 1.65
CA ALA A 9 1.38 -7.66 0.45
C ALA A 9 0.65 -8.46 -0.62
N GLU A 10 1.09 -9.68 -0.88
CA GLU A 10 0.47 -10.55 -1.88
C GLU A 10 -0.93 -10.97 -1.50
N ASP A 11 -1.14 -11.32 -0.24
CA ASP A 11 -2.47 -11.71 0.24
C ASP A 11 -3.46 -10.56 0.13
N ASN A 12 -3.05 -9.35 0.52
CA ASN A 12 -3.93 -8.18 0.42
C ASN A 12 -4.20 -7.79 -1.04
N TYR A 13 -3.20 -7.94 -1.91
CA TYR A 13 -3.38 -7.72 -3.35
C TYR A 13 -4.46 -8.65 -3.91
N ARG A 14 -4.34 -9.95 -3.62
CA ARG A 14 -5.32 -10.94 -4.08
C ARG A 14 -6.70 -10.69 -3.49
N ALA A 15 -6.77 -10.35 -2.19
CA ALA A 15 -8.04 -10.05 -1.54
C ALA A 15 -8.73 -8.86 -2.20
N THR A 16 -7.97 -7.83 -2.58
CA THR A 16 -8.53 -6.68 -3.29
C THR A 16 -9.22 -7.12 -4.58
N LEU A 17 -8.57 -7.96 -5.37
CA LEU A 17 -9.14 -8.45 -6.63
C LEU A 17 -10.41 -9.26 -6.40
N LEU A 18 -10.45 -10.06 -5.34
CA LEU A 18 -11.62 -10.88 -5.01
C LEU A 18 -12.80 -10.05 -4.49
N LEU A 19 -12.53 -8.96 -3.79
CA LEU A 19 -13.56 -8.14 -3.14
C LEU A 19 -14.09 -7.02 -4.03
N ARG A 20 -13.42 -6.70 -5.11
CA ARG A 20 -13.69 -5.48 -5.90
C ARG A 20 -15.12 -5.33 -6.40
N ASP A 21 -15.79 -6.44 -6.71
CA ASP A 21 -17.14 -6.42 -7.29
C ASP A 21 -18.24 -6.54 -6.24
N ARG A 22 -17.93 -6.88 -5.00
CA ARG A 22 -18.93 -7.20 -3.98
C ARG A 22 -18.82 -6.37 -2.72
N HIS A 23 -17.59 -6.00 -2.35
CA HIS A 23 -17.31 -5.33 -1.08
C HIS A 23 -16.37 -4.15 -1.35
N CYS A 24 -16.93 -3.06 -1.90
CA CYS A 24 -16.15 -1.93 -2.35
C CYS A 24 -15.28 -1.33 -1.24
N ARG A 25 -15.86 -1.11 -0.04
CA ARG A 25 -15.09 -0.55 1.07
C ARG A 25 -13.95 -1.45 1.50
N SER A 26 -14.21 -2.75 1.60
CA SER A 26 -13.19 -3.73 1.97
C SER A 26 -12.09 -3.80 0.91
N ALA A 27 -12.45 -3.73 -0.37
CA ALA A 27 -11.48 -3.73 -1.45
C ALA A 27 -10.53 -2.54 -1.34
N VAL A 28 -11.06 -1.36 -1.06
CA VAL A 28 -10.24 -0.14 -0.90
C VAL A 28 -9.27 -0.29 0.27
N GLY A 29 -9.73 -0.78 1.41
CA GLY A 29 -8.87 -1.00 2.58
C GLY A 29 -7.76 -2.00 2.30
N ARG A 30 -8.08 -3.11 1.64
CA ARG A 30 -7.10 -4.14 1.31
C ARG A 30 -6.08 -3.64 0.29
N ALA A 31 -6.49 -2.82 -0.67
CA ALA A 31 -5.58 -2.23 -1.64
C ALA A 31 -4.51 -1.36 -0.97
N TYR A 32 -4.93 -0.55 0.01
CA TYR A 32 -3.97 0.25 0.77
C TYR A 32 -2.98 -0.65 1.52
N PHE A 33 -3.49 -1.67 2.24
CA PHE A 33 -2.61 -2.56 3.00
C PHE A 33 -1.69 -3.40 2.10
N ALA A 34 -2.11 -3.71 0.88
CA ALA A 34 -1.22 -4.36 -0.09
C ALA A 34 -0.01 -3.46 -0.39
N ALA A 35 -0.26 -2.20 -0.72
CA ALA A 35 0.82 -1.25 -1.00
C ALA A 35 1.68 -0.98 0.24
N TYR A 36 1.05 -0.77 1.40
CA TYR A 36 1.76 -0.58 2.67
C TYR A 36 2.71 -1.74 2.94
N SER A 37 2.20 -2.97 2.85
CA SER A 37 2.99 -4.17 3.16
C SER A 37 4.13 -4.36 2.16
N ARG A 38 3.92 -4.00 0.88
CA ARG A 38 4.98 -4.07 -0.12
C ARG A 38 6.11 -3.10 0.20
N VAL A 39 5.78 -1.86 0.58
CA VAL A 39 6.80 -0.89 1.00
C VAL A 39 7.53 -1.38 2.25
N ALA A 40 6.79 -1.89 3.23
CA ALA A 40 7.38 -2.43 4.45
C ALA A 40 8.34 -3.60 4.14
N ALA A 41 7.98 -4.47 3.21
CA ALA A 41 8.84 -5.57 2.78
C ALA A 41 10.16 -5.06 2.19
N MET A 42 10.09 -4.04 1.35
CA MET A 42 11.28 -3.47 0.74
C MET A 42 12.16 -2.75 1.76
N LEU A 43 11.56 -2.04 2.70
CA LEU A 43 12.30 -1.38 3.77
C LEU A 43 13.02 -2.42 4.64
N ALA A 44 12.33 -3.48 5.02
CA ALA A 44 12.93 -4.55 5.80
C ALA A 44 14.07 -5.23 5.06
N ALA A 45 13.89 -5.51 3.77
CA ALA A 45 14.92 -6.12 2.94
C ALA A 45 16.12 -5.19 2.75
N SER A 46 15.93 -3.89 2.84
CA SER A 46 17.01 -2.89 2.75
C SER A 46 17.68 -2.62 4.11
N GLY A 47 17.31 -3.35 5.15
CA GLY A 47 17.91 -3.21 6.47
C GLY A 47 17.38 -2.03 7.27
N VAL A 48 16.29 -1.41 6.85
CA VAL A 48 15.69 -0.30 7.59
C VAL A 48 15.01 -0.85 8.83
N GLN A 49 15.33 -0.29 9.98
CA GLN A 49 14.71 -0.70 11.24
C GLN A 49 13.29 -0.22 11.33
N MET A 50 12.39 -1.14 11.69
CA MET A 50 10.98 -0.83 11.91
C MET A 50 10.60 -1.17 13.34
N PRO A 51 9.53 -0.56 13.89
CA PRO A 51 9.15 -0.81 15.28
C PRO A 51 8.95 -2.30 15.57
N ILE A 52 9.51 -2.76 16.69
CA ILE A 52 9.43 -4.15 17.12
C ILE A 52 8.08 -4.39 17.80
N GLY A 53 7.46 -5.52 17.47
CA GLY A 53 6.21 -5.95 18.12
C GLY A 53 4.99 -5.15 17.72
N ARG A 54 5.10 -4.38 16.65
CA ARG A 54 4.01 -3.58 16.11
C ARG A 54 3.78 -3.95 14.65
N GLU A 55 2.73 -3.36 14.06
CA GLU A 55 2.36 -3.56 12.67
C GLU A 55 3.31 -2.87 11.69
N GLY A 56 4.39 -2.29 12.18
CA GLY A 56 5.35 -1.59 11.34
C GLY A 56 5.28 -0.07 11.53
N PRO A 57 5.85 0.71 10.62
CA PRO A 57 5.84 2.18 10.70
C PRO A 57 4.43 2.73 10.71
N SER A 58 4.24 3.90 11.31
CA SER A 58 2.95 4.57 11.23
C SER A 58 2.61 4.89 9.77
N HIS A 59 1.33 5.09 9.50
CA HIS A 59 0.87 5.40 8.15
C HIS A 59 1.49 6.69 7.61
N ALA A 60 1.74 7.67 8.49
CA ALA A 60 2.37 8.92 8.09
C ALA A 60 3.87 8.76 7.81
N ARG A 61 4.54 7.87 8.54
CA ARG A 61 5.99 7.68 8.39
C ARG A 61 6.36 6.82 7.21
N LEU A 62 5.52 5.86 6.85
CA LEU A 62 5.87 4.90 5.80
C LEU A 62 6.26 5.56 4.48
N PRO A 63 5.49 6.52 3.93
CA PRO A 63 5.90 7.18 2.69
C PRO A 63 7.21 7.96 2.85
N VAL A 64 7.45 8.55 4.01
CA VAL A 64 8.70 9.29 4.29
C VAL A 64 9.88 8.33 4.29
N LEU A 65 9.73 7.15 4.91
CA LEU A 65 10.79 6.14 4.92
C LEU A 65 11.08 5.62 3.52
N LEU A 66 10.04 5.44 2.71
CA LEU A 66 10.19 5.08 1.31
C LEU A 66 11.01 6.12 0.55
N GLU A 67 10.65 7.39 0.70
CA GLU A 67 11.36 8.48 0.04
C GLU A 67 12.82 8.61 0.49
N THR A 68 13.08 8.35 1.77
CA THR A 68 14.40 8.53 2.37
C THR A 68 15.34 7.37 2.10
N HIS A 69 14.83 6.14 2.19
CA HIS A 69 15.69 4.94 2.24
C HIS A 69 15.72 4.12 0.96
N LEU A 70 14.66 4.13 0.15
CA LEU A 70 14.63 3.29 -1.05
C LEU A 70 15.20 4.03 -2.27
N THR A 71 16.41 4.54 -2.09
CA THR A 71 17.09 5.35 -3.10
C THR A 71 17.37 4.60 -4.42
N GLN A 72 17.44 3.27 -4.35
CA GLN A 72 17.63 2.44 -5.54
C GLN A 72 16.48 2.57 -6.54
N LEU A 73 15.31 3.01 -6.07
CA LEU A 73 14.16 3.23 -6.95
C LEU A 73 14.24 4.54 -7.74
N GLY A 74 15.19 5.42 -7.41
CA GLY A 74 15.32 6.70 -8.07
C GLY A 74 14.04 7.54 -7.91
N LYS A 75 13.63 8.19 -8.99
CA LYS A 75 12.43 9.05 -8.98
C LYS A 75 11.14 8.28 -8.72
N ARG A 76 11.14 6.97 -8.98
CA ARG A 76 9.96 6.14 -8.75
C ARG A 76 9.51 6.17 -7.29
N ARG A 77 10.45 6.36 -6.35
CA ARG A 77 10.10 6.41 -4.92
C ARG A 77 9.16 7.56 -4.58
N TRP A 78 9.32 8.70 -5.25
CA TRP A 78 8.45 9.86 -5.01
C TRP A 78 7.03 9.59 -5.51
N THR A 79 6.90 9.03 -6.70
CA THR A 79 5.61 8.69 -7.28
C THR A 79 4.93 7.60 -6.44
N ALA A 80 5.66 6.58 -6.05
CA ALA A 80 5.12 5.51 -5.21
C ALA A 80 4.65 6.04 -3.86
N ALA A 81 5.42 6.91 -3.21
CA ALA A 81 5.03 7.52 -1.94
C ALA A 81 3.74 8.32 -2.09
N GLY A 82 3.59 9.07 -3.18
CA GLY A 82 2.36 9.81 -3.48
C GLY A 82 1.16 8.88 -3.63
N LEU A 83 1.33 7.75 -4.30
CA LEU A 83 0.27 6.76 -4.44
C LEU A 83 -0.11 6.13 -3.11
N VAL A 84 0.87 5.82 -2.26
CA VAL A 84 0.60 5.29 -0.91
C VAL A 84 -0.22 6.29 -0.09
N ARG A 85 0.11 7.58 -0.16
CA ARG A 85 -0.64 8.62 0.53
C ARG A 85 -2.08 8.71 0.04
N LYS A 86 -2.29 8.63 -1.27
CA LYS A 86 -3.64 8.64 -1.87
C LYS A 86 -4.44 7.41 -1.47
N LEU A 87 -3.82 6.25 -1.49
CA LEU A 87 -4.46 5.00 -1.06
C LEU A 87 -4.85 5.06 0.41
N TYR A 88 -4.02 5.66 1.25
CA TYR A 88 -4.34 5.85 2.66
C TYR A 88 -5.57 6.75 2.82
N SER A 89 -5.65 7.85 2.09
CA SER A 89 -6.82 8.74 2.11
C SER A 89 -8.09 8.02 1.70
N MET A 90 -8.02 7.19 0.65
CA MET A 90 -9.16 6.38 0.22
C MET A 90 -9.57 5.37 1.28
N ARG A 91 -8.61 4.75 1.95
CA ARG A 91 -8.89 3.81 3.03
C ARG A 91 -9.62 4.50 4.19
N LEU A 92 -9.17 5.68 4.59
CA LEU A 92 -9.81 6.42 5.68
C LEU A 92 -11.26 6.75 5.33
N MET A 93 -11.52 7.15 4.09
CA MET A 93 -12.87 7.41 3.62
C MET A 93 -13.72 6.14 3.68
N ALA A 94 -13.19 5.03 3.18
CA ALA A 94 -13.93 3.76 3.11
C ALA A 94 -14.21 3.17 4.49
N ASP A 95 -13.28 3.29 5.43
CA ASP A 95 -13.40 2.66 6.74
C ASP A 95 -14.14 3.54 7.76
N TYR A 96 -14.02 4.87 7.66
CA TYR A 96 -14.45 5.75 8.75
C TYR A 96 -15.51 6.78 8.35
N GLN A 97 -15.95 6.80 7.10
CA GLN A 97 -16.96 7.74 6.63
C GLN A 97 -18.16 6.97 6.05
N PRO A 98 -19.04 6.44 6.90
CA PRO A 98 -20.13 5.57 6.42
C PRO A 98 -21.14 6.28 5.54
N SER A 99 -21.24 7.61 5.64
CA SER A 99 -22.16 8.39 4.80
C SER A 99 -21.64 8.61 3.38
N VAL A 100 -20.34 8.37 3.14
CA VAL A 100 -19.75 8.51 1.81
C VAL A 100 -19.96 7.22 1.04
N VAL A 101 -20.46 7.32 -0.19
CA VAL A 101 -20.66 6.17 -1.06
C VAL A 101 -19.33 5.84 -1.74
N VAL A 102 -18.86 4.61 -1.57
CA VAL A 102 -17.68 4.10 -2.29
C VAL A 102 -18.20 3.41 -3.55
N SER A 103 -17.99 4.04 -4.68
CA SER A 103 -18.51 3.58 -5.97
C SER A 103 -17.58 2.57 -6.63
N GLU A 104 -18.09 1.91 -7.68
CA GLU A 104 -17.25 1.04 -8.52
C GLU A 104 -16.12 1.84 -9.17
N GLY A 105 -16.35 3.10 -9.51
CA GLY A 105 -15.31 3.98 -10.04
C GLY A 105 -14.21 4.22 -9.03
N ASP A 106 -14.57 4.40 -7.76
CA ASP A 106 -13.58 4.54 -6.68
C ASP A 106 -12.74 3.28 -6.54
N VAL A 107 -13.37 2.12 -6.64
CA VAL A 107 -12.65 0.84 -6.57
C VAL A 107 -11.69 0.71 -7.75
N ARG A 108 -12.13 1.05 -8.97
CA ARG A 108 -11.26 1.01 -10.15
C ARG A 108 -10.05 1.91 -9.99
N ASN A 109 -10.26 3.13 -9.52
CA ASN A 109 -9.16 4.07 -9.29
C ASN A 109 -8.20 3.53 -8.23
N THR A 110 -8.73 2.96 -7.17
CA THR A 110 -7.92 2.36 -6.09
C THR A 110 -7.10 1.19 -6.62
N LEU A 111 -7.72 0.31 -7.41
CA LEU A 111 -7.01 -0.81 -8.02
C LEU A 111 -5.87 -0.32 -8.92
N ASN A 112 -6.13 0.66 -9.74
CA ASN A 112 -5.12 1.21 -10.64
C ASN A 112 -3.95 1.80 -9.85
N MET A 113 -4.22 2.51 -8.75
CA MET A 113 -3.18 3.05 -7.88
C MET A 113 -2.37 1.94 -7.22
N MET A 114 -3.03 0.90 -6.72
CA MET A 114 -2.36 -0.27 -6.12
C MET A 114 -1.44 -0.95 -7.12
N MET A 115 -1.96 -1.25 -8.30
CA MET A 115 -1.18 -1.95 -9.33
C MET A 115 0.00 -1.11 -9.79
N ARG A 116 -0.21 0.19 -9.95
CA ARG A 116 0.87 1.10 -10.32
C ARG A 116 1.93 1.19 -9.23
N ALA A 117 1.51 1.24 -7.96
CA ALA A 117 2.46 1.25 -6.85
C ALA A 117 3.32 -0.01 -6.85
N PHE A 118 2.72 -1.18 -7.05
CA PHE A 118 3.46 -2.44 -7.13
C PHE A 118 4.45 -2.42 -8.30
N HIS A 119 4.04 -1.89 -9.44
CA HIS A 119 4.93 -1.78 -10.60
C HIS A 119 6.12 -0.86 -10.31
N LEU A 120 5.86 0.29 -9.70
CA LEU A 120 6.94 1.25 -9.36
C LEU A 120 7.88 0.71 -8.28
N LEU A 121 7.40 -0.17 -7.43
CA LEU A 121 8.17 -0.74 -6.33
C LEU A 121 8.89 -2.03 -6.72
N GLN A 122 8.86 -2.42 -7.99
CA GLN A 122 9.65 -3.56 -8.46
C GLN A 122 11.12 -3.18 -8.52
N GLU A 123 11.96 -4.11 -8.08
CA GLU A 123 13.40 -3.93 -8.23
C GLU A 123 13.78 -4.17 -9.69
N GLU A 124 14.72 -3.38 -10.17
CA GLU A 124 15.26 -3.60 -11.50
C GLU A 124 16.05 -4.91 -11.53
N PRO A 125 15.90 -5.69 -12.61
CA PRO A 125 16.67 -6.93 -12.76
C PRO A 125 18.17 -6.66 -12.82
#